data_902fe9480a15ef371c4e2d0f888150d8
#
_entry.id   902fe9480a15ef371c4e2d0f888150d8
#
_cell.length_a   1.000
_cell.length_b   1.000
_cell.length_c   1.000
_cell.angle_alpha   90.00
_cell.angle_beta   90.00
_cell.angle_gamma   90.00
#
_symmetry.space_group_name_H-M   'P 1'
#
loop_
_entity.id
_entity.type
_entity.pdbx_description
1 polymer ?
#
loop_
_entity_poly.entity_id
_entity_poly.type
_entity_poly.pdbx_seq_one_letter_code
_entity_poly.pdbx_strand_id
1 'polypeptide(L)'
;AIATLMSTVNQAWNPPMDGQDEMNAIFVESYSDNIKRTFGGLSFNGMSQMNDSYGSQGYDETCYWTIFGDPSVVMRSDTPTGMEVTHSDVIIIGATEFNIETGESGALVSVSRDGDLLASAYTDGSGAVNLYFETALDIPGPVDVVVTAYNRIPYETSVNVIAPDGAYMLLGDVTVNSGG
;
A
#
# COMPACT_ATOMS: atom_id res chain seq x y z
N ALA A 1 -0.99 6.55 -19.95
CA ALA A 1 -0.04 5.76 -19.17
C ALA A 1 0.22 6.49 -17.85
N ILE A 2 0.31 5.74 -16.74
CA ILE A 2 0.63 6.28 -15.41
C ILE A 2 2.15 6.34 -15.22
N ALA A 3 2.84 5.34 -15.77
CA ALA A 3 4.28 5.26 -15.80
C ALA A 3 4.76 4.56 -17.08
N THR A 4 5.97 4.82 -17.52
CA THR A 4 6.61 4.16 -18.65
C THR A 4 8.12 4.12 -18.45
N LEU A 5 8.75 3.04 -18.92
CA LEU A 5 10.20 2.90 -19.02
C LEU A 5 10.57 2.96 -20.49
N MET A 6 11.42 3.89 -20.86
CA MET A 6 11.76 4.13 -22.26
C MET A 6 13.24 4.44 -22.41
N SER A 7 13.80 4.00 -23.54
CA SER A 7 15.13 4.46 -23.95
C SER A 7 15.10 5.87 -24.50
N THR A 8 16.12 6.63 -24.18
CA THR A 8 16.34 8.00 -24.69
C THR A 8 17.10 8.03 -26.01
N VAL A 9 17.70 6.92 -26.42
CA VAL A 9 18.47 6.77 -27.67
C VAL A 9 18.22 5.39 -28.29
N ASN A 10 18.77 5.15 -29.47
CA ASN A 10 18.78 3.82 -30.07
C ASN A 10 19.61 2.86 -29.20
N GLN A 11 19.07 1.71 -28.95
CA GLN A 11 19.66 0.68 -28.09
C GLN A 11 20.18 -0.52 -28.90
N ALA A 12 21.12 -1.25 -28.30
CA ALA A 12 21.47 -2.59 -28.73
C ALA A 12 20.25 -3.54 -28.56
N TRP A 13 20.33 -4.73 -29.12
CA TRP A 13 19.19 -5.67 -29.08
C TRP A 13 19.20 -6.55 -27.83
N ASN A 14 20.33 -7.23 -27.57
CA ASN A 14 20.36 -8.28 -26.54
C ASN A 14 20.24 -7.80 -25.09
N PRO A 15 21.02 -6.80 -24.59
CA PRO A 15 20.91 -6.43 -23.19
C PRO A 15 19.51 -5.94 -22.81
N PRO A 16 18.85 -5.06 -23.59
CA PRO A 16 17.47 -4.65 -23.29
C PRO A 16 16.44 -5.78 -23.27
N MET A 17 16.60 -6.79 -24.14
CA MET A 17 15.71 -7.96 -24.13
C MET A 17 15.87 -8.78 -22.84
N ASP A 18 17.11 -9.05 -22.42
CA ASP A 18 17.40 -9.76 -21.17
C ASP A 18 16.83 -9.03 -19.97
N GLY A 19 16.99 -7.69 -19.93
CA GLY A 19 16.38 -6.87 -18.88
C GLY A 19 14.85 -6.92 -18.87
N GLN A 20 14.21 -6.95 -20.05
CA GLN A 20 12.74 -7.10 -20.15
C GLN A 20 12.27 -8.49 -19.74
N ASP A 21 13.02 -9.53 -20.09
CA ASP A 21 12.72 -10.92 -19.69
C ASP A 21 12.78 -11.06 -18.17
N GLU A 22 13.78 -10.45 -17.52
CA GLU A 22 13.88 -10.42 -16.05
C GLU A 22 12.70 -9.66 -15.41
N MET A 23 12.34 -8.47 -15.95
CA MET A 23 11.16 -7.73 -15.48
C MET A 23 9.90 -8.58 -15.56
N ASN A 24 9.70 -9.32 -16.65
CA ASN A 24 8.56 -10.20 -16.84
C ASN A 24 8.59 -11.37 -15.87
N ALA A 25 9.75 -12.01 -15.67
CA ALA A 25 9.91 -13.12 -14.74
C ALA A 25 9.56 -12.72 -13.30
N ILE A 26 10.01 -11.54 -12.86
CA ILE A 26 9.67 -11.00 -11.54
C ILE A 26 8.18 -10.64 -11.47
N PHE A 27 7.65 -9.99 -12.52
CA PHE A 27 6.25 -9.54 -12.57
C PHE A 27 5.24 -10.68 -12.46
N VAL A 28 5.54 -11.82 -13.08
CA VAL A 28 4.70 -13.03 -12.97
C VAL A 28 5.07 -13.92 -11.77
N GLU A 29 5.89 -13.40 -10.86
CA GLU A 29 6.29 -14.08 -9.62
C GLU A 29 6.93 -15.46 -9.87
N SER A 30 7.80 -15.55 -10.90
CA SER A 30 8.56 -16.78 -11.19
C SER A 30 9.59 -17.13 -10.12
N TYR A 31 9.97 -16.15 -9.28
CA TYR A 31 10.89 -16.30 -8.15
C TYR A 31 10.12 -16.34 -6.83
N SER A 32 10.64 -17.11 -5.87
CA SER A 32 10.02 -17.24 -4.53
C SER A 32 10.44 -16.13 -3.55
N ASP A 33 11.55 -15.46 -3.79
CA ASP A 33 12.22 -14.59 -2.84
C ASP A 33 12.50 -13.15 -3.33
N ASN A 34 12.48 -12.90 -4.64
CA ASN A 34 12.65 -11.57 -5.21
C ASN A 34 11.33 -11.01 -5.77
N ILE A 35 10.31 -10.93 -4.93
CA ILE A 35 9.00 -10.40 -5.34
C ILE A 35 9.04 -8.88 -5.36
N LYS A 36 8.83 -8.29 -6.53
CA LYS A 36 8.70 -6.84 -6.74
C LYS A 36 7.42 -6.57 -7.53
N ARG A 37 6.60 -5.66 -7.02
CA ARG A 37 5.29 -5.32 -7.61
C ARG A 37 5.21 -3.88 -8.06
N THR A 38 6.15 -3.04 -7.64
CA THR A 38 6.20 -1.64 -8.08
C THR A 38 6.90 -1.53 -9.43
N PHE A 39 6.44 -0.59 -10.25
CA PHE A 39 7.04 -0.34 -11.57
C PHE A 39 8.53 -0.02 -11.48
N GLY A 40 8.94 0.80 -10.51
CA GLY A 40 10.35 1.10 -10.25
C GLY A 40 11.15 -0.11 -9.79
N GLY A 41 10.57 -0.97 -8.93
CA GLY A 41 11.22 -2.20 -8.48
C GLY A 41 11.48 -3.18 -9.63
N LEU A 42 10.50 -3.38 -10.51
CA LEU A 42 10.64 -4.19 -11.72
C LEU A 42 11.70 -3.59 -12.65
N SER A 43 11.60 -2.30 -12.95
CA SER A 43 12.54 -1.60 -13.84
C SER A 43 13.98 -1.67 -13.34
N PHE A 44 14.18 -1.44 -12.04
CA PHE A 44 15.51 -1.51 -11.43
C PHE A 44 16.13 -2.91 -11.53
N ASN A 45 15.36 -3.95 -11.25
CA ASN A 45 15.87 -5.34 -11.34
C ASN A 45 16.20 -5.72 -12.78
N GLY A 46 15.39 -5.34 -13.76
CA GLY A 46 15.72 -5.57 -15.17
C GLY A 46 16.98 -4.84 -15.61
N MET A 47 17.18 -3.59 -15.17
CA MET A 47 18.42 -2.86 -15.42
C MET A 47 19.63 -3.53 -14.74
N SER A 48 19.46 -4.03 -13.52
CA SER A 48 20.52 -4.76 -12.82
C SER A 48 20.90 -6.04 -13.55
N GLN A 49 19.92 -6.78 -14.07
CA GLN A 49 20.15 -7.97 -14.88
C GLN A 49 20.99 -7.70 -16.13
N MET A 50 20.71 -6.58 -16.83
CA MET A 50 21.56 -6.17 -17.96
C MET A 50 23.02 -5.95 -17.54
N ASN A 51 23.23 -5.30 -16.38
CA ASN A 51 24.58 -5.06 -15.86
C ASN A 51 25.30 -6.35 -15.49
N ASP A 52 24.60 -7.26 -14.85
CA ASP A 52 25.16 -8.54 -14.43
C ASP A 52 25.52 -9.45 -15.63
N SER A 53 24.65 -9.49 -16.65
CA SER A 53 24.85 -10.34 -17.84
C SER A 53 25.85 -9.79 -18.85
N TYR A 54 25.91 -8.46 -19.00
CA TYR A 54 26.65 -7.82 -20.12
C TYR A 54 27.74 -6.84 -19.67
N GLY A 55 27.95 -6.66 -18.36
CA GLY A 55 29.01 -5.80 -17.82
C GLY A 55 28.89 -4.35 -18.33
N SER A 56 29.97 -3.82 -18.91
CA SER A 56 29.98 -2.43 -19.39
C SER A 56 28.91 -2.12 -20.44
N GLN A 57 28.63 -3.07 -21.34
CA GLN A 57 27.57 -2.88 -22.32
C GLN A 57 26.17 -2.80 -21.67
N GLY A 58 25.91 -3.63 -20.66
CA GLY A 58 24.67 -3.58 -19.90
C GLY A 58 24.52 -2.26 -19.14
N TYR A 59 25.62 -1.76 -18.57
CA TYR A 59 25.65 -0.46 -17.91
C TYR A 59 25.35 0.70 -18.85
N ASP A 60 25.93 0.70 -20.06
CA ASP A 60 25.65 1.72 -21.09
C ASP A 60 24.17 1.73 -21.46
N GLU A 61 23.56 0.55 -21.68
CA GLU A 61 22.14 0.43 -21.99
C GLU A 61 21.25 0.87 -20.82
N THR A 62 21.63 0.57 -19.57
CA THR A 62 20.96 1.04 -18.36
C THR A 62 20.93 2.57 -18.29
N CYS A 63 22.03 3.24 -18.65
CA CYS A 63 22.11 4.70 -18.67
C CYS A 63 21.16 5.35 -19.68
N TYR A 64 20.72 4.62 -20.70
CA TYR A 64 19.78 5.11 -21.70
C TYR A 64 18.32 4.97 -21.29
N TRP A 65 18.01 4.16 -20.28
CA TRP A 65 16.64 3.94 -19.83
C TRP A 65 16.22 4.97 -18.80
N THR A 66 15.04 5.54 -19.02
CA THR A 66 14.45 6.55 -18.13
C THR A 66 13.03 6.17 -17.76
N ILE A 67 12.73 6.23 -16.46
CA ILE A 67 11.38 6.09 -15.95
C ILE A 67 10.68 7.46 -16.03
N PHE A 68 9.53 7.49 -16.67
CA PHE A 68 8.60 8.61 -16.65
C PHE A 68 7.36 8.23 -15.85
N GLY A 69 6.96 9.09 -14.92
CA GLY A 69 5.83 8.85 -14.02
C GLY A 69 6.26 8.41 -12.64
N ASP A 70 5.34 7.82 -11.89
CA ASP A 70 5.56 7.42 -10.51
C ASP A 70 6.13 5.99 -10.43
N PRO A 71 7.37 5.80 -9.96
CA PRO A 71 7.97 4.48 -9.82
C PRO A 71 7.34 3.63 -8.71
N SER A 72 6.59 4.23 -7.79
CA SER A 72 5.92 3.52 -6.70
C SER A 72 4.62 2.84 -7.11
N VAL A 73 4.13 3.10 -8.32
CA VAL A 73 2.91 2.47 -8.83
C VAL A 73 3.03 0.95 -8.81
N VAL A 74 2.09 0.31 -8.11
CA VAL A 74 1.99 -1.15 -8.07
C VAL A 74 1.32 -1.64 -9.36
N MET A 75 2.02 -2.50 -10.08
CA MET A 75 1.50 -3.15 -11.28
C MET A 75 0.65 -4.36 -10.88
N ARG A 76 -0.47 -4.55 -11.59
CA ARG A 76 -1.34 -5.70 -11.37
C ARG A 76 -1.05 -6.76 -12.44
N SER A 77 -0.92 -8.02 -12.00
CA SER A 77 -0.61 -9.16 -12.87
C SER A 77 -1.82 -10.00 -13.22
N ASP A 78 -3.00 -9.69 -12.64
CA ASP A 78 -4.23 -10.44 -12.87
C ASP A 78 -5.46 -9.52 -12.84
N THR A 79 -6.60 -10.04 -13.27
CA THR A 79 -7.90 -9.38 -13.16
C THR A 79 -8.26 -9.21 -11.67
N PRO A 80 -8.48 -7.98 -11.19
CA PRO A 80 -8.80 -7.75 -9.79
C PRO A 80 -10.12 -8.42 -9.38
N THR A 81 -10.12 -9.08 -8.23
CA THR A 81 -11.29 -9.69 -7.61
C THR A 81 -11.72 -8.94 -6.35
N GLY A 82 -12.96 -9.09 -5.91
CA GLY A 82 -13.46 -8.50 -4.66
C GLY A 82 -12.76 -9.08 -3.43
N MET A 83 -12.80 -8.33 -2.34
CA MET A 83 -12.39 -8.77 -0.99
C MET A 83 -13.61 -8.87 -0.10
N GLU A 84 -13.60 -9.83 0.82
CA GLU A 84 -14.52 -9.84 1.96
C GLU A 84 -13.84 -9.09 3.10
N VAL A 85 -14.45 -8.00 3.55
CA VAL A 85 -13.93 -7.18 4.65
C VAL A 85 -14.95 -7.18 5.79
N THR A 86 -14.50 -7.52 6.97
CA THR A 86 -15.32 -7.58 8.18
C THR A 86 -14.79 -6.58 9.20
N HIS A 87 -15.68 -5.76 9.71
CA HIS A 87 -15.42 -4.81 10.79
C HIS A 87 -16.73 -4.47 11.52
N SER A 88 -16.65 -3.74 12.61
CA SER A 88 -17.84 -3.20 13.29
C SER A 88 -18.54 -2.16 12.41
N ASP A 89 -19.88 -2.18 12.39
CA ASP A 89 -20.70 -1.20 11.66
C ASP A 89 -20.61 0.22 12.24
N VAL A 90 -20.15 0.32 13.49
CA VAL A 90 -20.01 1.59 14.21
C VAL A 90 -18.72 1.61 15.03
N ILE A 91 -18.21 2.80 15.30
CA ILE A 91 -17.12 3.05 16.24
C ILE A 91 -17.71 3.87 17.39
N ILE A 92 -17.40 3.47 18.62
CA ILE A 92 -17.88 4.21 19.80
C ILE A 92 -16.95 5.40 20.07
N ILE A 93 -17.50 6.57 20.36
CA ILE A 93 -16.74 7.75 20.80
C ILE A 93 -15.76 7.37 21.92
N GLY A 94 -14.53 7.86 21.81
CA GLY A 94 -13.46 7.54 22.73
C GLY A 94 -12.64 6.31 22.32
N ALA A 95 -12.99 5.63 21.23
CA ALA A 95 -12.20 4.53 20.71
C ALA A 95 -10.78 4.98 20.33
N THR A 96 -9.81 4.19 20.73
CA THR A 96 -8.39 4.36 20.40
C THR A 96 -7.91 3.30 19.42
N GLU A 97 -8.78 2.34 19.08
CA GLU A 97 -8.47 1.24 18.17
C GLU A 97 -9.69 0.81 17.35
N PHE A 98 -9.44 0.21 16.19
CA PHE A 98 -10.46 -0.33 15.31
C PHE A 98 -9.95 -1.60 14.63
N ASN A 99 -10.64 -2.72 14.82
CA ASN A 99 -10.26 -4.01 14.26
C ASN A 99 -10.93 -4.23 12.90
N ILE A 100 -10.14 -4.73 11.93
CA ILE A 100 -10.60 -5.06 10.57
C ILE A 100 -9.98 -6.39 10.16
N GLU A 101 -10.79 -7.25 9.57
CA GLU A 101 -10.40 -8.54 9.01
C GLU A 101 -10.71 -8.55 7.51
N THR A 102 -9.74 -8.92 6.69
CA THR A 102 -9.86 -8.92 5.22
C THR A 102 -9.62 -10.28 4.60
N GLY A 103 -9.06 -11.23 5.36
CA GLY A 103 -8.55 -12.49 4.82
C GLY A 103 -7.34 -12.35 3.89
N GLU A 104 -6.90 -11.12 3.58
CA GLU A 104 -5.77 -10.82 2.69
C GLU A 104 -4.56 -10.37 3.51
N SER A 105 -3.49 -11.16 3.47
CA SER A 105 -2.21 -10.79 4.11
C SER A 105 -1.56 -9.62 3.38
N GLY A 106 -1.08 -8.62 4.14
CA GLY A 106 -0.42 -7.45 3.58
C GLY A 106 -1.35 -6.47 2.86
N ALA A 107 -2.67 -6.53 3.10
CA ALA A 107 -3.59 -5.49 2.67
C ALA A 107 -3.33 -4.20 3.44
N LEU A 108 -3.34 -3.06 2.77
CA LEU A 108 -3.25 -1.75 3.42
C LEU A 108 -4.67 -1.30 3.80
N VAL A 109 -4.87 -1.07 5.08
CA VAL A 109 -6.11 -0.53 5.64
C VAL A 109 -5.87 0.90 6.10
N SER A 110 -6.79 1.78 5.79
CA SER A 110 -6.75 3.18 6.23
C SER A 110 -8.13 3.64 6.70
N VAL A 111 -8.12 4.52 7.71
CA VAL A 111 -9.29 5.24 8.19
C VAL A 111 -8.99 6.73 8.08
N SER A 112 -9.90 7.48 7.47
CA SER A 112 -9.77 8.92 7.27
C SER A 112 -11.08 9.65 7.56
N ARG A 113 -11.00 10.98 7.78
CA ARG A 113 -12.15 11.87 7.92
C ARG A 113 -11.89 13.16 7.19
N ASP A 114 -12.78 13.55 6.28
CA ASP A 114 -12.69 14.80 5.51
C ASP A 114 -11.36 14.96 4.75
N GLY A 115 -10.71 13.83 4.38
CA GLY A 115 -9.42 13.78 3.71
C GLY A 115 -8.22 13.70 4.64
N ASP A 116 -8.39 13.84 5.95
CA ASP A 116 -7.33 13.67 6.93
C ASP A 116 -7.19 12.19 7.35
N LEU A 117 -5.98 11.66 7.26
CA LEU A 117 -5.67 10.29 7.67
C LEU A 117 -5.66 10.19 9.20
N LEU A 118 -6.51 9.32 9.76
CA LEU A 118 -6.60 9.06 11.20
C LEU A 118 -5.72 7.89 11.63
N ALA A 119 -5.69 6.81 10.83
CA ALA A 119 -4.82 5.65 11.05
C ALA A 119 -4.64 4.86 9.76
N SER A 120 -3.49 4.18 9.62
CA SER A 120 -3.27 3.18 8.59
C SER A 120 -2.29 2.12 9.06
N ALA A 121 -2.50 0.88 8.63
CA ALA A 121 -1.58 -0.23 8.86
C ALA A 121 -1.82 -1.35 7.84
N TYR A 122 -0.85 -2.25 7.75
CA TYR A 122 -0.97 -3.47 6.96
C TYR A 122 -1.55 -4.61 7.80
N THR A 123 -2.37 -5.44 7.16
CA THR A 123 -2.84 -6.68 7.76
C THR A 123 -1.69 -7.67 7.96
N ASP A 124 -1.80 -8.49 8.98
CA ASP A 124 -0.88 -9.57 9.29
C ASP A 124 -1.03 -10.79 8.35
N GLY A 125 -0.33 -11.88 8.66
CA GLY A 125 -0.37 -13.12 7.89
C GLY A 125 -1.75 -13.82 7.86
N SER A 126 -2.65 -13.48 8.77
CA SER A 126 -4.04 -13.96 8.81
C SER A 126 -5.02 -13.06 8.05
N GLY A 127 -4.58 -11.87 7.62
CA GLY A 127 -5.42 -10.87 6.99
C GLY A 127 -6.13 -9.95 7.98
N ALA A 128 -5.70 -9.93 9.25
CA ALA A 128 -6.27 -9.09 10.29
C ALA A 128 -5.37 -7.90 10.64
N VAL A 129 -5.98 -6.81 11.07
CA VAL A 129 -5.28 -5.64 11.59
C VAL A 129 -6.08 -4.96 12.68
N ASN A 130 -5.38 -4.49 13.71
CA ASN A 130 -5.94 -3.57 14.69
C ASN A 130 -5.32 -2.19 14.44
N LEU A 131 -6.12 -1.24 13.94
CA LEU A 131 -5.69 0.13 13.73
C LEU A 131 -5.70 0.88 15.05
N TYR A 132 -4.62 1.60 15.36
CA TYR A 132 -4.51 2.45 16.54
C TYR A 132 -4.57 3.92 16.13
N PHE A 133 -5.48 4.67 16.75
CA PHE A 133 -5.60 6.10 16.54
C PHE A 133 -4.64 6.86 17.48
N GLU A 134 -3.90 7.83 16.97
CA GLU A 134 -3.01 8.67 17.80
C GLU A 134 -3.76 9.43 18.87
N THR A 135 -4.97 9.87 18.55
CA THR A 135 -5.95 10.48 19.46
C THR A 135 -7.25 9.70 19.41
N ALA A 136 -7.88 9.49 20.57
CA ALA A 136 -9.19 8.86 20.61
C ALA A 136 -10.20 9.61 19.71
N LEU A 137 -11.07 8.86 19.03
CA LEU A 137 -12.11 9.43 18.18
C LEU A 137 -13.22 10.03 19.04
N ASP A 138 -13.15 11.33 19.30
CA ASP A 138 -14.06 12.08 20.19
C ASP A 138 -15.16 12.83 19.44
N ILE A 139 -15.07 12.96 18.13
CA ILE A 139 -16.03 13.66 17.28
C ILE A 139 -16.98 12.65 16.64
N PRO A 140 -18.31 12.77 16.86
CA PRO A 140 -19.30 11.94 16.15
C PRO A 140 -19.32 12.23 14.66
N GLY A 141 -19.75 11.23 13.88
CA GLY A 141 -19.93 11.38 12.44
C GLY A 141 -19.18 10.30 11.64
N PRO A 142 -19.26 10.35 10.31
CA PRO A 142 -18.67 9.34 9.46
C PRO A 142 -17.13 9.41 9.44
N VAL A 143 -16.52 8.25 9.29
CA VAL A 143 -15.12 8.05 8.88
C VAL A 143 -15.10 7.14 7.69
N ASP A 144 -14.23 7.39 6.74
CA ASP A 144 -14.05 6.55 5.57
C ASP A 144 -13.05 5.45 5.87
N VAL A 145 -13.40 4.21 5.52
CA VAL A 145 -12.56 3.03 5.63
C VAL A 145 -12.23 2.55 4.23
N VAL A 146 -10.95 2.49 3.91
CA VAL A 146 -10.46 2.02 2.62
C VAL A 146 -9.48 0.88 2.83
N VAL A 147 -9.70 -0.23 2.11
CA VAL A 147 -8.79 -1.38 2.11
C VAL A 147 -8.33 -1.64 0.68
N THR A 148 -7.03 -1.75 0.51
CA THR A 148 -6.42 -2.10 -0.78
C THR A 148 -5.48 -3.28 -0.63
N ALA A 149 -5.50 -4.20 -1.62
CA ALA A 149 -4.59 -5.32 -1.69
C ALA A 149 -4.19 -5.63 -3.13
N TYR A 150 -3.12 -6.39 -3.29
CA TYR A 150 -2.60 -6.76 -4.59
C TYR A 150 -3.61 -7.62 -5.36
N ASN A 151 -3.88 -7.24 -6.62
CA ASN A 151 -4.89 -7.90 -7.48
C ASN A 151 -6.30 -7.95 -6.87
N ARG A 152 -6.64 -7.01 -5.99
CA ARG A 152 -7.98 -6.86 -5.40
C ARG A 152 -8.63 -5.55 -5.84
N ILE A 153 -9.95 -5.58 -5.93
CA ILE A 153 -10.76 -4.36 -6.07
C ILE A 153 -10.73 -3.66 -4.72
N PRO A 154 -10.42 -2.36 -4.64
CA PRO A 154 -10.47 -1.62 -3.38
C PRO A 154 -11.84 -1.77 -2.71
N TYR A 155 -11.83 -2.02 -1.40
CA TYR A 155 -13.01 -1.93 -0.56
C TYR A 155 -13.10 -0.52 0.01
N GLU A 156 -14.26 0.11 -0.15
CA GLU A 156 -14.51 1.46 0.33
C GLU A 156 -15.86 1.50 1.05
N THR A 157 -15.88 2.00 2.26
CA THR A 157 -17.11 2.18 3.05
C THR A 157 -16.97 3.34 4.01
N SER A 158 -18.09 3.75 4.60
CA SER A 158 -18.11 4.74 5.67
C SER A 158 -18.71 4.13 6.93
N VAL A 159 -18.03 4.33 8.06
CA VAL A 159 -18.42 3.86 9.39
C VAL A 159 -18.72 5.06 10.28
N ASN A 160 -19.83 5.02 11.04
CA ASN A 160 -20.18 6.12 11.89
C ASN A 160 -19.53 6.01 13.28
N VAL A 161 -18.89 7.09 13.72
CA VAL A 161 -18.52 7.29 15.13
C VAL A 161 -19.74 7.79 15.87
N ILE A 162 -20.21 7.03 16.86
CA ILE A 162 -21.44 7.32 17.60
C ILE A 162 -21.20 7.36 19.11
N ALA A 163 -22.04 8.09 19.82
CA ALA A 163 -22.07 8.03 21.27
C ALA A 163 -22.66 6.67 21.73
N PRO A 164 -22.17 6.08 22.83
CA PRO A 164 -22.80 4.91 23.41
C PRO A 164 -24.22 5.22 23.89
N ASP A 165 -25.08 4.20 23.91
CA ASP A 165 -26.40 4.33 24.49
C ASP A 165 -26.31 4.54 26.00
N GLY A 166 -26.85 5.67 26.50
CA GLY A 166 -26.85 6.04 27.92
C GLY A 166 -25.83 7.10 28.31
N ALA A 167 -25.65 7.31 29.61
CA ALA A 167 -24.68 8.26 30.13
C ALA A 167 -23.24 7.73 29.95
N TYR A 168 -22.39 8.52 29.36
CA TYR A 168 -20.98 8.21 29.18
C TYR A 168 -20.09 9.37 29.59
N MET A 169 -18.83 9.07 29.89
CA MET A 169 -17.80 10.09 30.18
C MET A 169 -16.60 9.83 29.25
N LEU A 170 -16.11 10.90 28.64
CA LEU A 170 -14.81 10.88 27.97
C LEU A 170 -13.78 11.53 28.90
N LEU A 171 -12.64 10.89 29.05
CA LEU A 171 -11.50 11.48 29.72
C LEU A 171 -10.82 12.44 28.73
N GLY A 172 -10.90 13.72 28.95
CA GLY A 172 -10.13 14.73 28.22
C GLY A 172 -8.67 14.74 28.65
N ASP A 173 -7.89 15.67 28.08
CA ASP A 173 -6.48 15.83 28.43
C ASP A 173 -6.31 16.07 29.93
N VAL A 174 -5.55 15.20 30.59
CA VAL A 174 -5.22 15.33 32.02
C VAL A 174 -3.95 16.18 32.16
N THR A 175 -4.11 17.43 32.59
CA THR A 175 -2.95 18.24 32.98
C THR A 175 -2.60 17.95 34.44
N VAL A 176 -1.48 17.27 34.67
CA VAL A 176 -0.94 17.10 36.03
C VAL A 176 -0.14 18.37 36.38
N ASN A 177 -0.71 19.26 37.17
CA ASN A 177 0.05 20.33 37.80
C ASN A 177 0.84 19.73 38.95
N SER A 178 2.16 19.51 38.76
CA SER A 178 3.07 19.30 39.87
C SER A 178 3.17 20.63 40.63
N GLY A 179 2.32 20.82 41.62
CA GLY A 179 2.44 21.92 42.53
C GLY A 179 3.79 21.88 43.24
N GLY A 180 4.56 22.98 43.09
CA GLY A 180 5.77 23.22 43.87
C GLY A 180 5.45 23.57 45.30
#